data_8e22fc307012171a6f75ee563e2bb4e1
#
_entry.id   8e22fc307012171a6f75ee563e2bb4e1
#
_cell.length_a   1.000
_cell.length_b   1.000
_cell.length_c   1.000
_cell.angle_alpha   90.00
_cell.angle_beta   90.00
_cell.angle_gamma   90.00
#
_symmetry.space_group_name_H-M   'P 1'
#
loop_
_entity.id
_entity.type
_entity.pdbx_description
1 polymer ?
#
loop_
_entity_poly.entity_id
_entity_poly.type
_entity_poly.pdbx_seq_one_letter_code
_entity_poly.pdbx_strand_id
1 'polypeptide(L)'
;MKALLCALLLAAPAAAAEPDIRDLVDKANKALRGDSSHGRLTMTIETPEWKRTLEIEGWNKERAYAFIKILSPAKERGNTTLRRKTEMWVWLPKVERVIKIPPTMMHSTWQGSDFTYEDIVKADSIVKDYTHKLLKTTKEEGRTVYHIEATPKADAPVVWGRVLTDVALYDDDQAVIPLNELDYSERGELIRTITLSDVKVMSGRRVPARLECVPAKKPGQRTILHYKELEFDIPLEEGFFSYQRLQKGGS
;
A
#
# COMPACT_ATOMS: atom_id res chain seq x y z
N MET A 1 -46.01 3.60 57.44
CA MET A 1 -45.85 3.17 56.04
C MET A 1 -44.87 4.08 55.35
N LYS A 2 -43.60 3.63 55.18
CA LYS A 2 -42.56 4.36 54.46
C LYS A 2 -42.41 3.73 53.06
N ALA A 3 -42.80 4.48 52.03
CA ALA A 3 -42.65 4.07 50.65
C ALA A 3 -41.16 4.26 50.22
N LEU A 4 -40.51 3.17 49.83
CA LEU A 4 -39.16 3.14 49.30
C LEU A 4 -39.26 3.41 47.79
N LEU A 5 -38.80 4.58 47.34
CA LEU A 5 -38.73 4.94 45.92
C LEU A 5 -37.42 4.36 45.35
N CYS A 6 -37.52 3.27 44.58
CA CYS A 6 -36.39 2.74 43.83
C CYS A 6 -36.17 3.54 42.54
N ALA A 7 -35.15 4.38 42.52
CA ALA A 7 -34.73 5.09 41.29
C ALA A 7 -33.95 4.10 40.39
N LEU A 8 -34.56 3.70 39.29
CA LEU A 8 -33.87 2.98 38.22
C LEU A 8 -32.97 3.97 37.47
N LEU A 9 -31.66 3.87 37.71
CA LEU A 9 -30.63 4.55 36.87
C LEU A 9 -30.53 3.80 35.53
N LEU A 10 -31.18 4.33 34.51
CA LEU A 10 -30.91 3.93 33.11
C LEU A 10 -29.52 4.38 32.74
N ALA A 11 -28.53 3.46 32.73
CA ALA A 11 -27.23 3.68 32.13
C ALA A 11 -27.43 3.84 30.62
N ALA A 12 -27.27 5.06 30.11
CA ALA A 12 -27.20 5.28 28.68
C ALA A 12 -25.95 4.55 28.13
N PRO A 13 -26.07 3.82 27.00
CA PRO A 13 -24.91 3.21 26.39
C PRO A 13 -23.92 4.32 26.02
N ALA A 14 -22.69 4.24 26.54
CA ALA A 14 -21.62 5.12 26.13
C ALA A 14 -21.45 4.97 24.59
N ALA A 15 -21.74 6.03 23.85
CA ALA A 15 -21.45 6.08 22.43
C ALA A 15 -19.92 5.87 22.31
N ALA A 16 -19.53 4.77 21.67
CA ALA A 16 -18.13 4.53 21.37
C ALA A 16 -17.64 5.74 20.56
N ALA A 17 -16.54 6.36 21.01
CA ALA A 17 -15.94 7.49 20.31
C ALA A 17 -15.67 7.09 18.85
N GLU A 18 -16.06 7.96 17.91
CA GLU A 18 -15.75 7.72 16.49
C GLU A 18 -14.23 7.59 16.33
N PRO A 19 -13.75 6.57 15.58
CA PRO A 19 -12.31 6.38 15.40
C PRO A 19 -11.70 7.57 14.64
N ASP A 20 -10.47 7.91 14.96
CA ASP A 20 -9.69 8.85 14.16
C ASP A 20 -9.45 8.25 12.76
N ILE A 21 -10.10 8.83 11.76
CA ILE A 21 -10.06 8.35 10.38
C ILE A 21 -8.64 8.42 9.80
N ARG A 22 -7.87 9.44 10.19
CA ARG A 22 -6.48 9.55 9.77
C ARG A 22 -5.62 8.44 10.36
N ASP A 23 -5.83 8.08 11.61
CA ASP A 23 -5.14 6.96 12.27
C ASP A 23 -5.49 5.62 11.60
N LEU A 24 -6.77 5.41 11.23
CA LEU A 24 -7.17 4.21 10.47
C LEU A 24 -6.46 4.14 9.11
N VAL A 25 -6.42 5.24 8.36
CA VAL A 25 -5.70 5.29 7.07
C VAL A 25 -4.20 5.06 7.27
N ASP A 26 -3.60 5.62 8.32
CA ASP A 26 -2.18 5.40 8.64
C ASP A 26 -1.88 3.93 8.97
N LYS A 27 -2.70 3.30 9.80
CA LYS A 27 -2.58 1.88 10.14
C LYS A 27 -2.78 0.98 8.92
N ALA A 28 -3.81 1.26 8.10
CA ALA A 28 -4.05 0.54 6.86
C ALA A 28 -2.84 0.65 5.89
N ASN A 29 -2.27 1.85 5.76
CA ASN A 29 -1.09 2.08 4.92
C ASN A 29 0.15 1.32 5.44
N LYS A 30 0.25 1.09 6.76
CA LYS A 30 1.33 0.30 7.38
C LYS A 30 1.11 -1.21 7.30
N ALA A 31 -0.08 -1.69 6.99
CA ALA A 31 -0.43 -3.10 7.10
C ALA A 31 0.56 -4.06 6.37
N LEU A 32 1.07 -3.66 5.20
CA LEU A 32 2.01 -4.45 4.40
C LEU A 32 3.48 -4.04 4.55
N ARG A 33 3.79 -3.06 5.39
CA ARG A 33 5.15 -2.48 5.46
C ARG A 33 5.73 -2.46 6.86
N GLY A 34 4.90 -2.32 7.89
CA GLY A 34 5.37 -2.05 9.25
C GLY A 34 6.23 -0.78 9.31
N ASP A 35 7.09 -0.68 10.29
CA ASP A 35 8.14 0.34 10.33
C ASP A 35 9.38 -0.11 9.54
N SER A 36 9.64 -1.40 9.47
CA SER A 36 10.55 -2.03 8.52
C SER A 36 10.01 -3.39 8.11
N SER A 37 10.35 -3.84 6.92
CA SER A 37 9.94 -5.16 6.43
C SER A 37 10.89 -5.72 5.39
N HIS A 38 10.88 -7.06 5.30
CA HIS A 38 11.45 -7.83 4.22
C HIS A 38 10.39 -8.80 3.70
N GLY A 39 10.33 -8.99 2.40
CA GLY A 39 9.36 -9.93 1.86
C GLY A 39 9.70 -10.41 0.46
N ARG A 40 9.05 -11.53 0.11
CA ARG A 40 9.06 -12.09 -1.24
C ARG A 40 7.67 -12.16 -1.79
N LEU A 41 7.52 -11.77 -3.04
CA LEU A 41 6.24 -11.76 -3.73
C LEU A 41 6.40 -12.10 -5.21
N THR A 42 5.30 -12.49 -5.82
CA THR A 42 5.20 -12.52 -7.27
C THR A 42 4.41 -11.30 -7.75
N MET A 43 4.84 -10.71 -8.86
CA MET A 43 4.08 -9.72 -9.61
C MET A 43 3.73 -10.31 -10.97
N THR A 44 2.44 -10.53 -11.21
CA THR A 44 1.93 -10.99 -12.48
C THR A 44 1.25 -9.84 -13.22
N ILE A 45 1.71 -9.55 -14.42
CA ILE A 45 1.14 -8.56 -15.32
C ILE A 45 0.42 -9.35 -16.42
N GLU A 46 -0.88 -9.08 -16.57
CA GLU A 46 -1.74 -9.72 -17.57
C GLU A 46 -2.30 -8.65 -18.51
N THR A 47 -2.19 -8.88 -19.79
CA THR A 47 -2.83 -8.13 -20.86
C THR A 47 -3.60 -9.08 -21.76
N PRO A 48 -4.46 -8.63 -22.67
CA PRO A 48 -5.10 -9.52 -23.64
C PRO A 48 -4.11 -10.34 -24.49
N GLU A 49 -2.90 -9.79 -24.74
CA GLU A 49 -1.93 -10.37 -25.66
C GLU A 49 -0.86 -11.22 -24.96
N TRP A 50 -0.53 -10.93 -23.70
CA TRP A 50 0.56 -11.61 -22.99
C TRP A 50 0.37 -11.59 -21.47
N LYS A 51 1.08 -12.53 -20.84
CA LYS A 51 1.19 -12.64 -19.39
C LYS A 51 2.66 -12.77 -19.00
N ARG A 52 3.08 -12.04 -17.98
CA ARG A 52 4.43 -12.10 -17.43
C ARG A 52 4.39 -12.10 -15.90
N THR A 53 5.19 -12.99 -15.31
CA THR A 53 5.35 -13.04 -13.85
C THR A 53 6.79 -12.75 -13.46
N LEU A 54 6.98 -11.86 -12.51
CA LEU A 54 8.25 -11.55 -11.87
C LEU A 54 8.24 -12.12 -10.46
N GLU A 55 9.35 -12.68 -10.02
CA GLU A 55 9.63 -12.93 -8.60
C GLU A 55 10.44 -11.76 -8.05
N ILE A 56 10.01 -11.24 -6.93
CA ILE A 56 10.50 -9.99 -6.36
C ILE A 56 10.87 -10.23 -4.90
N GLU A 57 11.99 -9.69 -4.49
CA GLU A 57 12.41 -9.57 -3.10
C GLU A 57 12.55 -8.10 -2.75
N GLY A 58 12.00 -7.68 -1.62
CA GLY A 58 11.93 -6.28 -1.25
C GLY A 58 12.19 -6.02 0.22
N TRP A 59 12.83 -4.90 0.51
CA TRP A 59 13.07 -4.36 1.86
C TRP A 59 12.53 -2.94 1.94
N ASN A 60 11.86 -2.62 3.02
CA ASN A 60 11.34 -1.28 3.29
C ASN A 60 11.75 -0.83 4.70
N LYS A 61 11.98 0.47 4.87
CA LYS A 61 12.22 1.09 6.16
C LYS A 61 11.57 2.48 6.22
N GLU A 62 10.80 2.73 7.29
CA GLU A 62 10.28 4.05 7.69
C GLU A 62 9.51 4.81 6.59
N ARG A 63 8.88 4.10 5.64
CA ARG A 63 8.23 4.72 4.45
C ARG A 63 9.16 5.63 3.63
N ALA A 64 10.44 5.69 3.96
CA ALA A 64 11.43 6.55 3.31
C ALA A 64 12.41 5.77 2.44
N TYR A 65 12.60 4.50 2.73
CA TYR A 65 13.59 3.67 2.06
C TYR A 65 12.94 2.41 1.50
N ALA A 66 13.31 2.05 0.28
CA ALA A 66 12.95 0.77 -0.32
C ALA A 66 14.10 0.26 -1.17
N PHE A 67 14.31 -1.05 -1.12
CA PHE A 67 15.24 -1.76 -1.98
C PHE A 67 14.48 -2.96 -2.56
N ILE A 68 14.34 -3.02 -3.88
CA ILE A 68 13.51 -4.01 -4.57
C ILE A 68 14.36 -4.67 -5.63
N LYS A 69 14.46 -6.00 -5.58
CA LYS A 69 15.26 -6.82 -6.50
C LYS A 69 14.39 -7.80 -7.26
N ILE A 70 14.56 -7.87 -8.56
CA ILE A 70 13.91 -8.88 -9.40
C ILE A 70 14.76 -10.16 -9.37
N LEU A 71 14.15 -11.28 -8.97
CA LEU A 71 14.80 -12.58 -8.87
C LEU A 71 14.59 -13.43 -10.12
N SER A 72 13.44 -13.33 -10.75
CA SER A 72 13.11 -14.03 -12.00
C SER A 72 12.10 -13.23 -12.83
N PRO A 73 11.96 -13.51 -14.14
CA PRO A 73 12.70 -14.47 -14.95
C PRO A 73 14.11 -13.98 -15.30
N ALA A 74 14.91 -14.85 -15.94
CA ALA A 74 16.31 -14.58 -16.28
C ALA A 74 16.52 -13.27 -17.08
N LYS A 75 15.53 -12.88 -17.88
CA LYS A 75 15.56 -11.62 -18.66
C LYS A 75 15.61 -10.38 -17.78
N GLU A 76 14.94 -10.37 -16.64
CA GLU A 76 14.83 -9.24 -15.71
C GLU A 76 15.64 -9.43 -14.43
N ARG A 77 16.21 -10.60 -14.23
CA ARG A 77 16.98 -10.93 -13.00
C ARG A 77 18.07 -9.91 -12.74
N GLY A 78 18.12 -9.45 -11.49
CA GLY A 78 19.08 -8.47 -11.01
C GLY A 78 18.71 -7.02 -11.30
N ASN A 79 17.64 -6.73 -12.06
CA ASN A 79 17.08 -5.39 -12.06
C ASN A 79 16.75 -5.01 -10.62
N THR A 80 17.24 -3.87 -10.17
CA THR A 80 17.09 -3.46 -8.78
C THR A 80 16.62 -2.01 -8.72
N THR A 81 15.69 -1.72 -7.84
CA THR A 81 15.19 -0.37 -7.58
C THR A 81 15.58 0.03 -6.17
N LEU A 82 16.19 1.20 -6.02
CA LEU A 82 16.51 1.83 -4.76
C LEU A 82 15.69 3.12 -4.61
N ARG A 83 14.96 3.24 -3.52
CA ARG A 83 14.35 4.48 -3.07
C ARG A 83 15.04 4.98 -1.81
N ARG A 84 15.37 6.27 -1.80
CA ARG A 84 15.80 7.01 -0.60
C ARG A 84 15.03 8.32 -0.52
N LYS A 85 14.12 8.39 0.45
CA LYS A 85 13.19 9.53 0.62
C LYS A 85 12.38 9.76 -0.66
N THR A 86 12.60 10.87 -1.33
CA THR A 86 11.90 11.28 -2.57
C THR A 86 12.65 10.92 -3.84
N GLU A 87 13.83 10.34 -3.72
CA GLU A 87 14.68 10.00 -4.86
C GLU A 87 14.65 8.50 -5.16
N MET A 88 14.76 8.15 -6.43
CA MET A 88 14.75 6.76 -6.88
C MET A 88 15.81 6.52 -7.95
N TRP A 89 16.43 5.36 -7.90
CA TRP A 89 17.39 4.85 -8.88
C TRP A 89 17.03 3.41 -9.26
N VAL A 90 17.33 3.08 -10.50
CA VAL A 90 17.19 1.73 -11.03
C VAL A 90 18.54 1.25 -11.55
N TRP A 91 18.96 0.07 -11.14
CA TRP A 91 20.09 -0.66 -11.71
C TRP A 91 19.60 -1.62 -12.79
N LEU A 92 20.23 -1.56 -13.95
CA LEU A 92 19.97 -2.44 -15.09
C LEU A 92 21.24 -3.25 -15.39
N PRO A 93 21.35 -4.50 -14.91
CA PRO A 93 22.58 -5.29 -15.01
C PRO A 93 23.02 -5.58 -16.45
N LYS A 94 22.07 -5.72 -17.38
CA LYS A 94 22.40 -5.99 -18.79
C LYS A 94 23.20 -4.88 -19.49
N VAL A 95 23.03 -3.67 -19.05
CA VAL A 95 23.73 -2.48 -19.60
C VAL A 95 24.67 -1.87 -18.58
N GLU A 96 24.80 -2.50 -17.40
CA GLU A 96 25.66 -2.08 -16.28
C GLU A 96 25.48 -0.59 -15.91
N ARG A 97 24.23 -0.13 -15.91
CA ARG A 97 23.91 1.28 -15.64
C ARG A 97 22.95 1.45 -14.46
N VAL A 98 23.28 2.48 -13.66
CA VAL A 98 22.34 3.06 -12.72
C VAL A 98 21.69 4.28 -13.36
N ILE A 99 20.36 4.32 -13.34
CA ILE A 99 19.56 5.41 -13.86
C ILE A 99 18.83 6.04 -12.68
N LYS A 100 19.03 7.33 -12.45
CA LYS A 100 18.18 8.11 -11.55
C LYS A 100 16.86 8.41 -12.25
N ILE A 101 15.74 8.10 -11.62
CA ILE A 101 14.42 8.39 -12.17
C ILE A 101 14.11 9.88 -11.93
N PRO A 102 14.00 10.69 -12.98
CA PRO A 102 13.67 12.11 -12.83
C PRO A 102 12.20 12.30 -12.44
N PRO A 103 11.82 13.41 -11.80
CA PRO A 103 10.43 13.71 -11.41
C PRO A 103 9.43 13.58 -12.58
N THR A 104 9.81 13.94 -13.78
CA THR A 104 8.99 13.84 -15.00
C THR A 104 8.64 12.40 -15.39
N MET A 105 9.39 11.41 -14.91
CA MET A 105 9.14 9.98 -15.18
C MET A 105 8.41 9.27 -14.01
N MET A 106 8.07 9.97 -12.93
CA MET A 106 7.42 9.32 -11.78
C MET A 106 6.07 8.68 -12.13
N HIS A 107 5.37 9.22 -13.13
CA HIS A 107 4.10 8.66 -13.63
C HIS A 107 4.27 7.51 -14.63
N SER A 108 5.51 7.18 -15.02
CA SER A 108 5.78 6.04 -15.89
C SER A 108 5.58 4.72 -15.13
N THR A 109 5.20 3.69 -15.87
CA THR A 109 4.96 2.35 -15.31
C THR A 109 6.24 1.74 -14.75
N TRP A 110 6.17 1.23 -13.53
CA TRP A 110 7.26 0.47 -12.93
C TRP A 110 7.26 -0.97 -13.46
N GLN A 111 8.38 -1.40 -14.04
CA GLN A 111 8.55 -2.73 -14.64
C GLN A 111 7.45 -3.11 -15.67
N GLY A 112 6.79 -2.12 -16.29
CA GLY A 112 5.69 -2.34 -17.23
C GLY A 112 4.39 -2.83 -16.60
N SER A 113 4.24 -2.68 -15.28
CA SER A 113 3.02 -2.99 -14.52
C SER A 113 2.03 -1.82 -14.54
N ASP A 114 0.88 -1.99 -13.90
CA ASP A 114 -0.09 -0.91 -13.68
C ASP A 114 0.24 -0.03 -12.46
N PHE A 115 1.35 -0.34 -11.79
CA PHE A 115 1.95 0.52 -10.76
C PHE A 115 2.98 1.45 -11.39
N THR A 116 3.10 2.66 -10.86
CA THR A 116 4.03 3.69 -11.31
C THR A 116 5.23 3.79 -10.37
N TYR A 117 6.29 4.49 -10.78
CA TYR A 117 7.38 4.85 -9.88
C TYR A 117 6.88 5.69 -8.70
N GLU A 118 5.86 6.52 -8.91
CA GLU A 118 5.27 7.34 -7.86
C GLU A 118 4.62 6.51 -6.75
N ASP A 119 3.93 5.41 -7.09
CA ASP A 119 3.33 4.50 -6.10
C ASP A 119 4.40 3.93 -5.14
N ILE A 120 5.63 3.79 -5.63
CA ILE A 120 6.74 3.32 -4.82
C ILE A 120 7.35 4.47 -4.00
N VAL A 121 7.51 5.66 -4.59
CA VAL A 121 8.14 6.82 -3.94
C VAL A 121 7.23 7.48 -2.92
N LYS A 122 5.96 7.67 -3.25
CA LYS A 122 4.97 8.36 -2.41
C LYS A 122 4.04 7.40 -1.69
N ALA A 123 4.57 6.29 -1.23
CA ALA A 123 3.80 5.24 -0.56
C ALA A 123 3.02 5.69 0.68
N ASP A 124 3.33 6.85 1.26
CA ASP A 124 2.66 7.45 2.40
C ASP A 124 1.87 8.73 2.05
N SER A 125 1.78 9.05 0.78
CA SER A 125 1.10 10.25 0.29
C SER A 125 -0.35 10.30 0.77
N ILE A 126 -1.09 9.19 0.70
CA ILE A 126 -2.48 9.14 1.15
C ILE A 126 -2.66 9.60 2.61
N VAL A 127 -1.67 9.41 3.47
CA VAL A 127 -1.70 9.84 4.87
C VAL A 127 -1.28 11.30 5.06
N LYS A 128 -0.26 11.74 4.31
CA LYS A 128 0.38 13.05 4.50
C LYS A 128 -0.25 14.15 3.67
N ASP A 129 -0.58 13.85 2.43
CA ASP A 129 -0.91 14.83 1.40
C ASP A 129 -2.42 14.96 1.17
N TYR A 130 -3.23 14.12 1.84
CA TYR A 130 -4.70 14.13 1.74
C TYR A 130 -5.36 14.49 3.06
N THR A 131 -6.56 15.04 2.96
CA THR A 131 -7.55 15.11 4.04
C THR A 131 -8.52 13.94 3.91
N HIS A 132 -9.03 13.42 5.02
CA HIS A 132 -9.87 12.23 5.06
C HIS A 132 -11.26 12.54 5.57
N LYS A 133 -12.28 12.00 4.93
CA LYS A 133 -13.68 12.10 5.31
C LYS A 133 -14.30 10.71 5.37
N LEU A 134 -14.89 10.38 6.52
CA LEU A 134 -15.71 9.17 6.62
C LEU A 134 -17.01 9.38 5.83
N LEU A 135 -17.31 8.49 4.90
CA LEU A 135 -18.53 8.50 4.12
C LEU A 135 -19.63 7.67 4.80
N LYS A 136 -19.28 6.46 5.22
CA LYS A 136 -20.16 5.53 5.94
C LYS A 136 -19.35 4.46 6.65
N THR A 137 -20.02 3.77 7.57
CA THR A 137 -19.50 2.58 8.27
C THR A 137 -20.43 1.41 8.01
N THR A 138 -19.88 0.24 7.71
CA THR A 138 -20.62 -1.01 7.53
C THR A 138 -20.10 -2.04 8.52
N LYS A 139 -21.00 -2.67 9.27
CA LYS A 139 -20.66 -3.80 10.13
C LYS A 139 -20.80 -5.08 9.35
N GLU A 140 -19.77 -5.91 9.36
CA GLU A 140 -19.72 -7.25 8.80
C GLU A 140 -19.39 -8.24 9.93
N GLU A 141 -19.50 -9.53 9.69
CA GLU A 141 -19.12 -10.52 10.69
C GLU A 141 -17.62 -10.42 11.01
N GLY A 142 -17.31 -10.19 12.29
CA GLY A 142 -15.93 -10.11 12.81
C GLY A 142 -15.15 -8.86 12.41
N ARG A 143 -15.77 -7.86 11.75
CA ARG A 143 -15.08 -6.61 11.39
C ARG A 143 -16.04 -5.44 11.14
N THR A 144 -15.48 -4.26 11.26
CA THR A 144 -16.13 -3.01 10.86
C THR A 144 -15.39 -2.43 9.65
N VAL A 145 -16.13 -2.10 8.59
CA VAL A 145 -15.57 -1.48 7.37
C VAL A 145 -15.89 0.01 7.36
N TYR A 146 -14.85 0.82 7.21
CA TYR A 146 -14.91 2.27 7.09
C TYR A 146 -14.70 2.65 5.63
N HIS A 147 -15.69 3.30 5.02
CA HIS A 147 -15.63 3.83 3.66
C HIS A 147 -15.17 5.27 3.72
N ILE A 148 -13.99 5.55 3.20
CA ILE A 148 -13.27 6.80 3.40
C ILE A 148 -13.02 7.46 2.04
N GLU A 149 -13.27 8.77 1.97
CA GLU A 149 -12.83 9.63 0.88
C GLU A 149 -11.59 10.40 1.31
N ALA A 150 -10.56 10.36 0.48
CA ALA A 150 -9.37 11.16 0.63
C ALA A 150 -9.29 12.20 -0.51
N THR A 151 -9.18 13.48 -0.12
CA THR A 151 -9.09 14.61 -1.05
C THR A 151 -7.74 15.29 -0.86
N PRO A 152 -7.00 15.63 -1.93
CA PRO A 152 -5.73 16.31 -1.83
C PRO A 152 -5.81 17.59 -1.01
N LYS A 153 -4.79 17.85 -0.20
CA LYS A 153 -4.59 19.16 0.41
C LYS A 153 -4.23 20.19 -0.66
N ALA A 154 -4.46 21.46 -0.39
CA ALA A 154 -4.02 22.53 -1.27
C ALA A 154 -2.51 22.40 -1.54
N ASP A 155 -2.11 22.52 -2.81
CA ASP A 155 -0.73 22.44 -3.27
C ASP A 155 0.00 21.10 -2.99
N ALA A 156 -0.74 20.05 -2.63
CA ALA A 156 -0.15 18.72 -2.47
C ALA A 156 0.35 18.19 -3.83
N PRO A 157 1.61 17.74 -3.90
CA PRO A 157 2.20 17.26 -5.15
C PRO A 157 1.76 15.82 -5.42
N VAL A 158 0.47 15.60 -5.66
CA VAL A 158 -0.16 14.29 -5.85
C VAL A 158 -0.77 14.15 -7.25
N VAL A 159 -0.98 12.91 -7.68
CA VAL A 159 -1.53 12.58 -9.00
C VAL A 159 -3.05 12.43 -8.96
N TRP A 160 -3.54 11.88 -7.85
CA TRP A 160 -4.96 11.53 -7.75
C TRP A 160 -5.75 12.72 -7.19
N GLY A 161 -6.73 13.19 -7.95
CA GLY A 161 -7.63 14.27 -7.53
C GLY A 161 -8.61 13.84 -6.43
N ARG A 162 -8.84 12.53 -6.28
CA ARG A 162 -9.64 11.93 -5.23
C ARG A 162 -9.30 10.44 -5.12
N VAL A 163 -9.30 9.92 -3.89
CA VAL A 163 -9.16 8.49 -3.61
C VAL A 163 -10.34 8.05 -2.74
N LEU A 164 -11.01 6.96 -3.12
CA LEU A 164 -11.95 6.27 -2.24
C LEU A 164 -11.27 4.99 -1.75
N THR A 165 -11.29 4.77 -0.45
CA THR A 165 -10.71 3.55 0.13
C THR A 165 -11.62 2.95 1.19
N ASP A 166 -11.69 1.62 1.21
CA ASP A 166 -12.34 0.87 2.26
C ASP A 166 -11.30 0.23 3.17
N VAL A 167 -11.46 0.46 4.47
CA VAL A 167 -10.56 -0.03 5.51
C VAL A 167 -11.34 -0.87 6.50
N ALA A 168 -10.92 -2.11 6.73
CA ALA A 168 -11.49 -2.99 7.73
C ALA A 168 -10.73 -2.90 9.05
N LEU A 169 -11.45 -2.77 10.15
CA LEU A 169 -10.97 -2.99 11.51
C LEU A 169 -11.54 -4.33 12.01
N TYR A 170 -10.68 -5.29 12.28
CA TYR A 170 -11.05 -6.62 12.78
C TYR A 170 -11.30 -6.57 14.29
N ASP A 171 -12.36 -7.28 14.74
CA ASP A 171 -12.80 -7.22 16.14
C ASP A 171 -11.89 -8.03 17.08
N ASP A 172 -11.29 -9.13 16.59
CA ASP A 172 -10.53 -10.10 17.38
C ASP A 172 -9.10 -9.64 17.70
N ASP A 173 -8.38 -9.09 16.74
CA ASP A 173 -6.97 -8.71 16.87
C ASP A 173 -6.72 -7.21 16.64
N GLN A 174 -7.78 -6.43 16.42
CA GLN A 174 -7.73 -5.00 16.11
C GLN A 174 -6.86 -4.65 14.88
N ALA A 175 -6.63 -5.63 13.99
CA ALA A 175 -5.91 -5.41 12.76
C ALA A 175 -6.68 -4.45 11.85
N VAL A 176 -5.96 -3.49 11.27
CA VAL A 176 -6.50 -2.53 10.31
C VAL A 176 -5.99 -2.88 8.92
N ILE A 177 -6.89 -3.30 8.04
CA ILE A 177 -6.57 -3.84 6.72
C ILE A 177 -7.24 -3.02 5.62
N PRO A 178 -6.48 -2.50 4.64
CA PRO A 178 -7.08 -1.92 3.43
C PRO A 178 -7.73 -3.03 2.60
N LEU A 179 -8.95 -2.78 2.08
CA LEU A 179 -9.69 -3.74 1.28
C LEU A 179 -9.71 -3.35 -0.20
N ASN A 180 -9.86 -2.07 -0.47
CA ASN A 180 -9.81 -1.53 -1.83
C ASN A 180 -9.35 -0.07 -1.83
N GLU A 181 -8.98 0.38 -3.03
CA GLU A 181 -8.67 1.77 -3.34
C GLU A 181 -9.11 2.07 -4.77
N LEU A 182 -9.85 3.15 -4.96
CA LEU A 182 -10.27 3.65 -6.26
C LEU A 182 -9.64 5.03 -6.48
N ASP A 183 -8.78 5.13 -7.47
CA ASP A 183 -8.06 6.36 -7.80
C ASP A 183 -8.76 7.13 -8.93
N TYR A 184 -9.06 8.38 -8.68
CA TYR A 184 -9.71 9.29 -9.63
C TYR A 184 -8.77 10.41 -10.04
N SER A 185 -8.89 10.82 -11.32
CA SER A 185 -8.21 12.01 -11.81
C SER A 185 -8.78 13.30 -11.17
N GLU A 186 -8.11 14.43 -11.37
CA GLU A 186 -8.62 15.76 -11.00
C GLU A 186 -9.97 16.09 -11.68
N ARG A 187 -10.26 15.45 -12.83
CA ARG A 187 -11.54 15.61 -13.55
C ARG A 187 -12.64 14.66 -13.08
N GLY A 188 -12.36 13.84 -12.04
CA GLY A 188 -13.32 12.89 -11.48
C GLY A 188 -13.49 11.60 -12.29
N GLU A 189 -12.60 11.31 -13.25
CA GLU A 189 -12.60 10.05 -13.98
C GLU A 189 -11.92 8.95 -13.16
N LEU A 190 -12.52 7.77 -13.07
CA LEU A 190 -11.87 6.59 -12.49
C LEU A 190 -10.67 6.18 -13.35
N ILE A 191 -9.50 6.11 -12.74
CA ILE A 191 -8.24 5.74 -13.40
C ILE A 191 -7.90 4.28 -13.18
N ARG A 192 -7.98 3.82 -11.92
CA ARG A 192 -7.74 2.41 -11.57
C ARG A 192 -8.45 2.02 -10.28
N THR A 193 -8.60 0.73 -10.10
CA THR A 193 -9.05 0.11 -8.85
C THR A 193 -7.96 -0.82 -8.34
N ILE A 194 -7.64 -0.75 -7.05
CA ILE A 194 -6.78 -1.71 -6.35
C ILE A 194 -7.65 -2.48 -5.36
N THR A 195 -7.69 -3.80 -5.47
CA THR A 195 -8.41 -4.69 -4.55
C THR A 195 -7.40 -5.50 -3.74
N LEU A 196 -7.57 -5.53 -2.42
CA LEU A 196 -6.74 -6.29 -1.51
C LEU A 196 -7.54 -7.46 -0.94
N SER A 197 -6.98 -8.65 -0.99
CA SER A 197 -7.67 -9.91 -0.67
C SER A 197 -6.68 -10.96 -0.14
N ASP A 198 -7.15 -12.21 0.05
CA ASP A 198 -6.35 -13.31 0.58
C ASP A 198 -5.72 -12.91 1.94
N VAL A 199 -6.59 -12.48 2.88
CA VAL A 199 -6.17 -12.04 4.21
C VAL A 199 -5.69 -13.25 5.01
N LYS A 200 -4.46 -13.20 5.49
CA LYS A 200 -3.83 -14.26 6.29
C LYS A 200 -2.84 -13.69 7.30
N VAL A 201 -2.36 -14.55 8.19
CA VAL A 201 -1.34 -14.18 9.18
C VAL A 201 0.04 -14.47 8.59
N MET A 202 0.90 -13.44 8.53
CA MET A 202 2.32 -13.53 8.19
C MET A 202 3.14 -12.88 9.31
N SER A 203 4.12 -13.59 9.84
CA SER A 203 4.96 -13.13 10.98
C SER A 203 4.16 -12.50 12.12
N GLY A 204 3.04 -13.16 12.49
CA GLY A 204 2.18 -12.75 13.59
C GLY A 204 1.23 -11.58 13.30
N ARG A 205 1.20 -11.05 12.08
CA ARG A 205 0.30 -9.96 11.67
C ARG A 205 -0.69 -10.40 10.60
N ARG A 206 -1.92 -9.95 10.74
CA ARG A 206 -2.96 -10.10 9.71
C ARG A 206 -2.67 -9.15 8.55
N VAL A 207 -2.55 -9.68 7.34
CA VAL A 207 -2.21 -8.91 6.14
C VAL A 207 -3.00 -9.39 4.93
N PRO A 208 -3.34 -8.52 3.97
CA PRO A 208 -3.86 -8.93 2.67
C PRO A 208 -2.68 -9.41 1.81
N ALA A 209 -2.61 -10.70 1.52
CA ALA A 209 -1.50 -11.27 0.77
C ALA A 209 -1.61 -11.07 -0.75
N ARG A 210 -2.77 -10.64 -1.24
CA ARG A 210 -2.99 -10.41 -2.68
C ARG A 210 -3.49 -8.98 -2.92
N LEU A 211 -2.83 -8.26 -3.82
CA LEU A 211 -3.26 -6.98 -4.37
C LEU A 211 -3.48 -7.14 -5.86
N GLU A 212 -4.60 -6.63 -6.37
CA GLU A 212 -4.90 -6.61 -7.80
C GLU A 212 -5.20 -5.17 -8.23
N CYS A 213 -4.41 -4.66 -9.17
CA CYS A 213 -4.59 -3.35 -9.78
C CYS A 213 -5.20 -3.51 -11.17
N VAL A 214 -6.35 -2.89 -11.40
CA VAL A 214 -7.07 -2.91 -12.68
C VAL A 214 -7.24 -1.49 -13.20
N PRO A 215 -6.58 -1.11 -14.29
CA PRO A 215 -6.75 0.20 -14.91
C PRO A 215 -8.12 0.31 -15.61
N ALA A 216 -8.85 1.38 -15.36
CA ALA A 216 -10.22 1.55 -15.83
C ALA A 216 -10.36 1.62 -17.39
N LYS A 217 -9.31 2.15 -18.05
CA LYS A 217 -9.33 2.38 -19.52
C LYS A 217 -8.58 1.31 -20.34
N LYS A 218 -8.22 0.17 -19.71
CA LYS A 218 -7.49 -0.93 -20.38
C LYS A 218 -8.18 -2.26 -20.12
N PRO A 219 -9.25 -2.59 -20.85
CA PRO A 219 -9.99 -3.83 -20.68
C PRO A 219 -9.08 -5.06 -20.80
N GLY A 220 -9.21 -6.03 -19.88
CA GLY A 220 -8.41 -7.26 -19.85
C GLY A 220 -6.98 -7.09 -19.33
N GLN A 221 -6.56 -5.86 -18.97
CA GLN A 221 -5.27 -5.63 -18.33
C GLN A 221 -5.41 -5.58 -16.81
N ARG A 222 -4.45 -6.20 -16.11
CA ARG A 222 -4.31 -6.12 -14.64
C ARG A 222 -2.90 -6.47 -14.19
N THR A 223 -2.54 -5.98 -13.03
CA THR A 223 -1.33 -6.38 -12.31
C THR A 223 -1.71 -6.98 -10.96
N ILE A 224 -1.17 -8.16 -10.64
CA ILE A 224 -1.42 -8.87 -9.40
C ILE A 224 -0.11 -8.99 -8.64
N LEU A 225 -0.07 -8.50 -7.40
CA LEU A 225 0.97 -8.77 -6.43
C LEU A 225 0.47 -9.88 -5.49
N HIS A 226 1.29 -10.89 -5.26
CA HIS A 226 0.97 -11.94 -4.30
C HIS A 226 2.17 -12.20 -3.38
N TYR A 227 2.04 -11.79 -2.12
CA TYR A 227 3.05 -12.00 -1.09
C TYR A 227 3.13 -13.47 -0.70
N LYS A 228 4.34 -14.02 -0.72
CA LYS A 228 4.66 -15.38 -0.29
C LYS A 228 5.22 -15.39 1.13
N GLU A 229 6.07 -14.42 1.41
CA GLU A 229 6.75 -14.24 2.68
C GLU A 229 6.77 -12.76 3.02
N LEU A 230 6.55 -12.42 4.29
CA LEU A 230 6.62 -11.06 4.77
C LEU A 230 7.00 -11.06 6.25
N GLU A 231 8.11 -10.41 6.55
CA GLU A 231 8.63 -10.21 7.90
C GLU A 231 8.58 -8.74 8.24
N PHE A 232 8.29 -8.42 9.49
CA PHE A 232 8.13 -7.05 9.97
C PHE A 232 9.11 -6.72 11.08
N ASP A 233 9.35 -5.42 11.26
CA ASP A 233 10.17 -4.85 12.34
C ASP A 233 11.57 -5.45 12.42
N ILE A 234 12.11 -5.82 11.26
CA ILE A 234 13.47 -6.34 11.14
C ILE A 234 14.50 -5.22 11.31
N PRO A 235 15.66 -5.51 11.91
CA PRO A 235 16.71 -4.51 12.04
C PRO A 235 17.32 -4.17 10.69
N LEU A 236 17.01 -3.00 10.17
CA LEU A 236 17.57 -2.46 8.93
C LEU A 236 18.26 -1.12 9.19
N GLU A 237 19.56 -1.05 8.89
CA GLU A 237 20.30 0.21 8.94
C GLU A 237 20.06 1.03 7.65
N GLU A 238 20.12 2.37 7.71
CA GLU A 238 20.01 3.20 6.52
C GLU A 238 21.10 2.90 5.48
N GLY A 239 22.29 2.48 5.92
CA GLY A 239 23.40 2.06 5.07
C GLY A 239 23.07 0.87 4.17
N PHE A 240 22.08 0.03 4.55
CA PHE A 240 21.58 -1.04 3.69
C PHE A 240 21.02 -0.49 2.37
N PHE A 241 20.37 0.67 2.39
CA PHE A 241 19.76 1.34 1.24
C PHE A 241 20.77 2.24 0.55
N SER A 242 21.89 1.66 0.10
CA SER A 242 23.02 2.42 -0.47
C SER A 242 23.10 2.29 -1.98
N TYR A 243 23.65 3.33 -2.59
CA TYR A 243 23.98 3.33 -4.03
C TYR A 243 25.02 2.24 -4.38
N GLN A 244 25.97 2.00 -3.47
CA GLN A 244 26.97 0.95 -3.65
C GLN A 244 26.33 -0.44 -3.73
N ARG A 245 25.33 -0.72 -2.85
CA ARG A 245 24.57 -1.98 -2.89
C ARG A 245 23.75 -2.09 -4.18
N LEU A 246 23.17 -0.98 -4.64
CA LEU A 246 22.44 -0.95 -5.90
C LEU A 246 23.32 -1.38 -7.08
N GLN A 247 24.55 -0.84 -7.20
CA GLN A 247 25.50 -1.18 -8.27
C GLN A 247 25.94 -2.66 -8.24
N LYS A 248 25.95 -3.28 -7.07
CA LYS A 248 26.28 -4.70 -6.93
C LYS A 248 25.09 -5.63 -7.19
N GLY A 249 23.94 -5.09 -7.67
CA GLY A 249 22.73 -5.86 -7.91
C GLY A 249 22.12 -6.44 -6.62
N GLY A 250 22.38 -5.79 -5.47
CA GLY A 250 21.83 -6.20 -4.17
C GLY A 250 22.59 -7.34 -3.48
N SER A 251 23.80 -7.65 -3.87
CA SER A 251 24.67 -8.60 -3.15
C SER A 251 25.38 -7.94 -1.97
#